data_8b548e7e98e3d6090e7b282b93dc67d6
#
_entry.id   8b548e7e98e3d6090e7b282b93dc67d6
#
_cell.length_a   1.000
_cell.length_b   1.000
_cell.length_c   1.000
_cell.angle_alpha   90.00
_cell.angle_beta   90.00
_cell.angle_gamma   90.00
#
_symmetry.space_group_name_H-M   'P 1'
#
loop_
_entity.id
_entity.type
_entity.pdbx_description
1 polymer ?
#
loop_
_entity_poly.entity_id
_entity_poly.type
_entity_poly.pdbx_seq_one_letter_code
_entity_poly.pdbx_strand_id
1 'polypeptide(L)'
;MYKPLPDSLIIQSSGINGQGLFAKQNIPAQENLGITHIKLGEKIIRTPLGGFINHSDNPNCTKSHTFVTNHNDSKIKYDYKQWNLFTIKNIKKGEELTLEYTFYKI
;
A
#
# COMPACT_ATOMS: atom_id res chain seq x y z
N MET A 1 7.85 -11.51 13.92
CA MET A 1 8.87 -10.97 13.01
C MET A 1 8.23 -9.95 12.07
N TYR A 2 8.83 -8.79 11.97
CA TYR A 2 8.34 -7.76 11.06
C TYR A 2 8.59 -8.15 9.60
N LYS A 3 7.54 -8.10 8.79
CA LYS A 3 7.63 -8.34 7.35
C LYS A 3 7.21 -7.07 6.62
N PRO A 4 8.14 -6.36 5.98
CA PRO A 4 7.80 -5.14 5.25
C PRO A 4 6.92 -5.37 4.03
N LEU A 5 6.93 -6.59 3.48
CA LEU A 5 6.08 -6.99 2.35
C LEU A 5 5.37 -8.30 2.66
N PRO A 6 4.15 -8.49 2.16
CA PRO A 6 3.51 -9.80 2.22
C PRO A 6 4.28 -10.80 1.33
N ASP A 7 4.10 -12.08 1.61
CA ASP A 7 4.80 -13.15 0.88
C ASP A 7 4.43 -13.19 -0.60
N SER A 8 3.31 -12.59 -0.98
CA SER A 8 2.83 -12.57 -2.37
C SER A 8 3.56 -11.55 -3.25
N LEU A 9 4.41 -10.69 -2.67
CA LEU A 9 5.03 -9.59 -3.41
C LEU A 9 6.56 -9.66 -3.34
N ILE A 10 7.20 -9.10 -4.37
CA ILE A 10 8.65 -8.93 -4.43
C ILE A 10 8.97 -7.59 -5.07
N ILE A 11 10.09 -7.00 -4.65
CA ILE A 11 10.62 -5.78 -5.26
C ILE A 11 11.64 -6.19 -6.32
N GLN A 12 11.48 -5.66 -7.52
CA GLN A 12 12.44 -5.91 -8.61
C GLN A 12 12.41 -4.76 -9.61
N SER A 13 13.30 -4.81 -10.59
CA SER A 13 13.39 -3.76 -11.62
C SER A 13 12.07 -3.62 -12.37
N SER A 14 11.64 -2.37 -12.55
CA SER A 14 10.39 -2.03 -13.19
C SER A 14 10.62 -1.46 -14.59
N GLY A 15 9.75 -1.79 -15.53
CA GLY A 15 9.73 -1.15 -16.83
C GLY A 15 9.14 0.27 -16.80
N ILE A 16 8.50 0.65 -15.69
CA ILE A 16 7.90 1.97 -15.53
C ILE A 16 8.93 2.97 -15.01
N ASN A 17 9.49 2.66 -13.83
CA ASN A 17 10.44 3.56 -13.19
C ASN A 17 11.19 2.78 -12.11
N GLY A 18 12.52 2.79 -12.17
CA GLY A 18 13.38 2.22 -11.16
C GLY A 18 12.99 0.81 -10.73
N GLN A 19 12.63 0.66 -9.46
CA GLN A 19 12.13 -0.60 -8.91
C GLN A 19 10.63 -0.52 -8.68
N GLY A 20 9.98 -1.67 -8.65
CA GLY A 20 8.55 -1.75 -8.44
C GLY A 20 8.16 -2.99 -7.65
N LEU A 21 6.87 -3.10 -7.34
CA LEU A 21 6.28 -4.25 -6.67
C LEU A 21 5.72 -5.20 -7.71
N PHE A 22 6.09 -6.48 -7.60
CA PHE A 22 5.64 -7.51 -8.53
C PHE A 22 4.98 -8.66 -7.78
N ALA A 23 4.00 -9.29 -8.40
CA ALA A 23 3.32 -10.43 -7.82
C ALA A 23 4.21 -11.68 -7.93
N LYS A 24 4.46 -12.33 -6.79
CA LYS A 24 5.17 -13.62 -6.77
C LYS A 24 4.24 -14.78 -7.04
N GLN A 25 2.95 -14.54 -6.98
CA GLN A 25 1.89 -15.53 -7.18
C GLN A 25 0.65 -14.81 -7.68
N ASN A 26 -0.35 -15.56 -8.11
CA ASN A 26 -1.62 -14.97 -8.49
C ASN A 26 -2.30 -14.37 -7.26
N ILE A 27 -2.82 -13.14 -7.41
CA ILE A 27 -3.48 -12.43 -6.33
C ILE A 27 -4.90 -12.09 -6.78
N PRO A 28 -5.93 -12.49 -6.01
CA PRO A 28 -7.30 -12.18 -6.39
C PRO A 28 -7.61 -10.68 -6.21
N ALA A 29 -8.67 -10.22 -6.86
CA ALA A 29 -9.18 -8.87 -6.68
C ALA A 29 -9.67 -8.68 -5.25
N GLN A 30 -9.64 -7.42 -4.78
CA GLN A 30 -10.14 -7.01 -3.46
C GLN A 30 -9.36 -7.60 -2.29
N GLU A 31 -8.10 -7.95 -2.50
CA GLU A 31 -7.24 -8.42 -1.43
C GLU A 31 -6.50 -7.26 -0.78
N ASN A 32 -6.51 -7.24 0.56
CA ASN A 32 -5.76 -6.26 1.34
C ASN A 32 -4.30 -6.72 1.42
N LEU A 33 -3.39 -5.94 0.85
CA LEU A 33 -1.97 -6.29 0.81
C LEU A 33 -1.17 -5.70 1.96
N GLY A 34 -1.75 -4.80 2.74
CA GLY A 34 -1.08 -4.21 3.89
C GLY A 34 -1.10 -2.69 3.88
N ILE A 35 -0.40 -2.12 4.84
CA ILE A 35 -0.38 -0.67 5.06
C ILE A 35 0.66 -0.04 4.15
N THR A 36 0.26 1.03 3.43
CA THR A 36 1.17 1.82 2.60
C THR A 36 1.68 3.05 3.34
N HIS A 37 0.80 3.72 4.08
CA HIS A 37 1.11 4.97 4.76
C HIS A 37 0.37 5.05 6.09
N ILE A 38 0.99 5.77 7.03
CA ILE A 38 0.38 6.10 8.31
C ILE A 38 0.56 7.59 8.53
N LYS A 39 -0.53 8.29 8.90
CA LYS A 39 -0.46 9.71 9.22
C LYS A 39 -0.65 9.89 10.73
N LEU A 40 0.37 10.43 11.38
CA LEU A 40 0.37 10.77 12.80
C LEU A 40 0.50 12.28 12.89
N GLY A 41 -0.59 12.96 13.28
CA GLY A 41 -0.62 14.42 13.25
C GLY A 41 -0.35 14.93 11.85
N GLU A 42 0.69 15.71 11.66
CA GLU A 42 1.09 16.25 10.36
C GLU A 42 2.12 15.39 9.65
N LYS A 43 2.60 14.34 10.31
CA LYS A 43 3.67 13.49 9.78
C LYS A 43 3.09 12.28 9.06
N ILE A 44 3.58 12.04 7.85
CA ILE A 44 3.22 10.87 7.06
C ILE A 44 4.41 9.92 7.01
N ILE A 45 4.19 8.68 7.41
CA ILE A 45 5.20 7.62 7.37
C ILE A 45 4.83 6.68 6.23
N ARG A 46 5.80 6.41 5.36
CA ARG A 46 5.61 5.54 4.20
C ARG A 46 6.28 4.19 4.47
N THR A 47 5.54 3.11 4.22
CA THR A 47 6.07 1.75 4.31
C THR A 47 6.70 1.36 2.97
N PRO A 48 7.44 0.22 2.89
CA PRO A 48 7.94 -0.28 1.61
C PRO A 48 6.83 -0.51 0.57
N LEU A 49 5.63 -0.93 0.98
CA LEU A 49 4.50 -1.05 0.05
C LEU A 49 4.18 0.29 -0.61
N GLY A 50 4.15 1.37 0.18
CA GLY A 50 3.90 2.70 -0.36
C GLY A 50 5.10 3.30 -1.06
N GLY A 51 6.32 2.85 -0.72
CA GLY A 51 7.55 3.40 -1.26
C GLY A 51 7.95 2.87 -2.62
N PHE A 52 7.59 1.62 -2.93
CA PHE A 52 8.03 0.97 -4.16
C PHE A 52 6.94 0.75 -5.19
N ILE A 53 5.68 1.10 -4.89
CA ILE A 53 4.62 0.96 -5.88
C ILE A 53 4.67 2.11 -6.87
N ASN A 54 4.62 1.78 -8.16
CA ASN A 54 4.69 2.76 -9.23
C ASN A 54 3.32 3.28 -9.62
N HIS A 55 3.31 4.47 -10.22
CA HIS A 55 2.08 5.11 -10.69
C HIS A 55 1.67 4.55 -12.05
N SER A 56 0.36 4.42 -12.26
CA SER A 56 -0.22 4.15 -13.57
C SER A 56 -1.59 4.83 -13.65
N ASP A 57 -1.94 5.31 -14.84
CA ASP A 57 -3.27 5.83 -15.11
C ASP A 57 -4.30 4.71 -15.29
N ASN A 58 -3.81 3.48 -15.45
CA ASN A 58 -4.66 2.28 -15.54
C ASN A 58 -4.19 1.28 -14.48
N PRO A 59 -4.38 1.59 -13.18
CA PRO A 59 -3.81 0.81 -12.09
C PRO A 59 -4.56 -0.49 -11.86
N ASN A 60 -3.88 -1.45 -11.22
CA ASN A 60 -4.50 -2.69 -10.75
C ASN A 60 -4.70 -2.71 -9.23
N CYS A 61 -4.33 -1.63 -8.53
CA CYS A 61 -4.52 -1.50 -7.09
C CYS A 61 -5.10 -0.13 -6.75
N THR A 62 -5.66 -0.04 -5.55
CA THR A 62 -6.16 1.20 -4.99
C THR A 62 -5.76 1.31 -3.53
N LYS A 63 -5.75 2.52 -2.99
CA LYS A 63 -5.57 2.76 -1.56
C LYS A 63 -6.91 3.10 -0.93
N SER A 64 -7.13 2.57 0.25
CA SER A 64 -8.28 2.94 1.06
C SER A 64 -7.80 3.32 2.45
N HIS A 65 -8.37 4.37 3.02
CA HIS A 65 -7.94 4.83 4.33
C HIS A 65 -8.96 4.48 5.41
N THR A 66 -8.44 4.30 6.62
CA THR A 66 -9.26 4.16 7.82
C THR A 66 -8.66 5.01 8.92
N PHE A 67 -9.51 5.48 9.82
CA PHE A 67 -9.06 6.13 11.05
C PHE A 67 -8.93 5.05 12.13
N VAL A 68 -7.81 5.06 12.84
CA VAL A 68 -7.57 4.13 13.93
C VAL A 68 -7.61 4.93 15.23
N THR A 69 -8.52 4.56 16.11
CA THR A 69 -8.70 5.20 17.39
C THR A 69 -8.41 4.19 18.49
N ASN A 70 -7.55 4.56 19.42
CA ASN A 70 -7.28 3.70 20.58
C ASN A 70 -8.24 4.07 21.71
N HIS A 71 -9.23 3.22 21.97
CA HIS A 71 -10.21 3.43 23.02
C HIS A 71 -9.84 2.78 24.33
N ASN A 72 -8.72 2.09 24.41
CA ASN A 72 -8.35 1.32 25.60
C ASN A 72 -7.79 2.18 26.71
N ASP A 73 -7.37 3.40 26.42
CA ASP A 73 -6.86 4.34 27.41
C ASP A 73 -7.56 5.68 27.25
N SER A 74 -8.41 6.02 28.21
CA SER A 74 -9.16 7.26 28.17
C SER A 74 -8.28 8.51 28.31
N LYS A 75 -7.02 8.36 28.72
CA LYS A 75 -6.10 9.48 28.92
C LYS A 75 -5.31 9.82 27.66
N ILE A 76 -5.17 8.87 26.73
CA ILE A 76 -4.38 9.06 25.53
C ILE A 76 -5.24 8.72 24.35
N LYS A 77 -5.64 9.74 23.61
CA LYS A 77 -6.38 9.57 22.36
C LYS A 77 -5.41 9.72 21.21
N TYR A 78 -4.94 8.60 20.71
CA TYR A 78 -4.15 8.60 19.47
C TYR A 78 -5.07 8.23 18.34
N ASP A 79 -5.51 9.24 17.61
CA ASP A 79 -6.17 9.03 16.34
C ASP A 79 -5.10 9.13 15.28
N TYR A 80 -4.95 8.07 14.52
CA TYR A 80 -4.11 8.15 13.35
C TYR A 80 -4.87 7.60 12.15
N LYS A 81 -4.46 8.04 10.98
CA LYS A 81 -5.02 7.61 9.71
C LYS A 81 -4.05 6.66 9.06
N GLN A 82 -4.56 5.56 8.53
CA GLN A 82 -3.72 4.63 7.77
C GLN A 82 -4.34 4.35 6.41
N TRP A 83 -3.49 4.10 5.45
CA TRP A 83 -3.91 3.67 4.12
C TRP A 83 -3.45 2.25 3.90
N ASN A 84 -4.36 1.42 3.39
CA ASN A 84 -4.06 0.05 3.00
C ASN A 84 -4.15 -0.07 1.49
N LEU A 85 -3.32 -0.94 0.94
CA LEU A 85 -3.30 -1.26 -0.48
C LEU A 85 -4.23 -2.43 -0.75
N PHE A 86 -5.12 -2.26 -1.73
CA PHE A 86 -6.05 -3.31 -2.15
C PHE A 86 -5.91 -3.53 -3.64
N THR A 87 -6.00 -4.80 -4.06
CA THR A 87 -6.12 -5.10 -5.48
C THR A 87 -7.53 -4.76 -5.95
N ILE A 88 -7.65 -4.22 -7.19
CA ILE A 88 -8.95 -3.93 -7.79
C ILE A 88 -9.30 -4.87 -8.93
N LYS A 89 -8.37 -5.73 -9.30
CA LYS A 89 -8.58 -6.78 -10.30
C LYS A 89 -7.66 -7.95 -9.98
N ASN A 90 -7.90 -9.08 -10.59
CA ASN A 90 -7.01 -10.24 -10.45
C ASN A 90 -5.65 -9.91 -11.03
N ILE A 91 -4.59 -10.22 -10.29
CA ILE A 91 -3.21 -9.97 -10.70
C ILE A 91 -2.54 -11.33 -10.86
N LYS A 92 -1.88 -11.53 -12.00
CA LYS A 92 -1.18 -12.77 -12.29
C LYS A 92 0.26 -12.70 -11.80
N LYS A 93 0.80 -13.85 -11.44
CA LYS A 93 2.21 -13.96 -11.09
C LYS A 93 3.08 -13.30 -12.15
N GLY A 94 3.98 -12.45 -11.71
CA GLY A 94 4.90 -11.71 -12.58
C GLY A 94 4.42 -10.35 -13.02
N GLU A 95 3.15 -10.00 -12.78
CA GLU A 95 2.65 -8.67 -13.11
C GLU A 95 3.11 -7.64 -12.08
N GLU A 96 3.37 -6.43 -12.55
CA GLU A 96 3.69 -5.31 -11.67
C GLU A 96 2.40 -4.73 -11.07
N LEU A 97 2.44 -4.44 -9.76
CA LEU A 97 1.36 -3.74 -9.06
C LEU A 97 1.53 -2.24 -9.28
N THR A 98 0.44 -1.58 -9.62
CA THR A 98 0.43 -0.15 -9.89
C THR A 98 -0.71 0.53 -9.17
N LEU A 99 -0.55 1.81 -8.91
CA LEU A 99 -1.48 2.62 -8.17
C LEU A 99 -1.57 4.00 -8.81
N GLU A 100 -2.75 4.59 -8.85
CA GLU A 100 -2.85 5.99 -9.24
C GLU A 100 -2.46 6.85 -8.03
N TYR A 101 -1.41 7.68 -8.19
CA TYR A 101 -0.93 8.53 -7.11
C TYR A 101 -1.93 9.64 -6.85
N THR A 102 -2.48 9.66 -5.64
CA THR A 102 -3.43 10.70 -5.23
C THR A 102 -2.82 11.67 -4.23
N PHE A 103 -1.80 11.26 -3.48
CA PHE A 103 -1.16 12.13 -2.49
C PHE A 103 -0.47 13.33 -3.10
N TYR A 104 0.02 13.20 -4.32
CA TYR A 104 0.85 14.22 -4.96
C TYR A 104 0.07 15.12 -5.91
N LYS A 105 -1.24 14.96 -5.94
CA LYS A 105 -2.13 15.77 -6.77
C LYS A 105 -2.81 16.88 -6.01
N ILE A 106 -2.47 17.01 -4.75
CA ILE A 106 -3.09 18.01 -3.89
C ILE A 106 -2.29 19.29 -3.90
#